data_e4815ec6d0aa6aebac89f71365dda602
#
_entry.id   e4815ec6d0aa6aebac89f71365dda602
#
_cell.length_a   1.000
_cell.length_b   1.000
_cell.length_c   1.000
_cell.angle_alpha   90.00
_cell.angle_beta   90.00
_cell.angle_gamma   90.00
#
_symmetry.space_group_name_H-M   'P 1'
#
loop_
_entity.id
_entity.type
_entity.pdbx_description
1 polymer ?
#
loop_
_entity_poly.entity_id
_entity_poly.type
_entity_poly.pdbx_seq_one_letter_code
_entity_poly.pdbx_strand_id
1 'polypeptide(L)'
;GSEMCIRDSHIPEPDNLFDDFSYRGTAIREQTLTLYKNLSHSILVGDPGELGELSPDQRKAWDAYRSKFSKPYQAMNLNWSDQSRELSRFKYQSLLKNFLASGAGIDKNVGRIRAFLQENDLADNTVVIYMADHGFFLGEHGFFDKRFMYEEALRTAFIVHWPGKVEEGVVNDRDIVSNIDIASTFLEMAGIEIPQEIQGRSMVPVLEGKTPDDWRKTFLYTYHELANHNVCLLYTSDAADETC
;
A
#
# COMPACT_ATOMS: atom_id res chain seq x y z
N GLY A 1 4.03 11.93 16.61
CA GLY A 1 5.22 11.12 16.88
C GLY A 1 6.24 11.34 15.78
N SER A 2 7.48 11.57 16.12
CA SER A 2 8.50 11.88 15.14
C SER A 2 8.91 10.60 14.39
N GLU A 3 9.39 10.74 13.15
CA GLU A 3 10.05 9.66 12.37
C GLU A 3 11.09 8.89 13.20
N MET A 4 11.68 9.53 14.19
CA MET A 4 12.66 8.94 15.12
C MET A 4 12.02 7.85 15.99
N CYS A 5 10.78 8.03 16.46
CA CYS A 5 10.10 7.03 17.27
C CYS A 5 9.77 5.76 16.46
N ILE A 6 9.37 5.91 15.19
CA ILE A 6 9.10 4.78 14.29
C ILE A 6 10.36 3.92 14.11
N ARG A 7 11.51 4.56 13.89
CA ARG A 7 12.78 3.88 13.60
C ARG A 7 13.33 3.09 14.78
N ASP A 8 13.09 3.56 16.00
CA ASP A 8 13.61 2.95 17.21
C ASP A 8 12.63 1.95 17.85
N SER A 9 11.36 1.93 17.41
CA SER A 9 10.34 1.00 17.89
C SER A 9 10.51 -0.39 17.28
N HIS A 10 10.10 -1.41 18.03
CA HIS A 10 9.86 -2.74 17.49
C HIS A 10 8.46 -2.79 16.91
N ILE A 11 8.33 -3.22 15.65
CA ILE A 11 7.05 -3.39 14.97
C ILE A 11 6.55 -4.81 15.24
N PRO A 12 5.33 -5.00 15.76
CA PRO A 12 4.76 -6.33 15.96
C PRO A 12 4.77 -7.14 14.65
N GLU A 13 5.11 -8.41 14.75
CA GLU A 13 5.10 -9.33 13.60
C GLU A 13 3.65 -9.78 13.35
N PRO A 14 3.21 -9.93 12.07
CA PRO A 14 1.96 -10.59 11.79
C PRO A 14 2.07 -12.09 12.16
N ASP A 15 0.98 -12.67 12.63
CA ASP A 15 0.97 -14.07 13.11
C ASP A 15 1.40 -15.07 12.02
N ASN A 16 1.16 -14.71 10.75
CA ASN A 16 1.47 -15.50 9.57
C ASN A 16 2.79 -15.09 8.86
N LEU A 17 3.69 -14.35 9.52
CA LEU A 17 4.99 -13.97 8.95
C LEU A 17 5.79 -15.17 8.44
N PHE A 18 5.62 -16.32 9.04
CA PHE A 18 6.28 -17.59 8.69
C PHE A 18 5.29 -18.65 8.23
N ASP A 19 4.33 -18.26 7.37
CA ASP A 19 3.39 -19.18 6.72
C ASP A 19 4.18 -20.24 5.93
N ASP A 20 3.81 -21.49 6.04
CA ASP A 20 4.47 -22.62 5.37
C ASP A 20 3.83 -22.97 4.01
N PHE A 21 2.69 -22.35 3.70
CA PHE A 21 1.91 -22.52 2.47
C PHE A 21 1.49 -23.97 2.17
N SER A 22 1.54 -24.89 3.16
CA SER A 22 1.35 -26.33 2.95
C SER A 22 -0.02 -26.68 2.35
N TYR A 23 -1.04 -25.87 2.65
CA TYR A 23 -2.41 -26.05 2.13
C TYR A 23 -2.76 -25.08 1.00
N ARG A 24 -1.80 -24.35 0.48
CA ARG A 24 -2.04 -23.40 -0.60
C ARG A 24 -1.80 -24.04 -1.96
N GLY A 25 -2.40 -23.48 -3.00
CA GLY A 25 -2.15 -23.88 -4.38
C GLY A 25 -0.69 -23.69 -4.81
N THR A 26 -0.30 -24.33 -5.91
CA THR A 26 1.07 -24.33 -6.44
C THR A 26 1.61 -22.93 -6.67
N ALA A 27 0.79 -22.03 -7.19
CA ALA A 27 1.17 -20.64 -7.44
C ALA A 27 1.72 -19.95 -6.18
N ILE A 28 1.08 -20.16 -5.03
CA ILE A 28 1.51 -19.57 -3.75
C ILE A 28 2.73 -20.30 -3.19
N ARG A 29 2.76 -21.62 -3.26
CA ARG A 29 3.90 -22.41 -2.73
C ARG A 29 5.21 -22.14 -3.46
N GLU A 30 5.15 -21.89 -4.75
CA GLU A 30 6.32 -21.61 -5.61
C GLU A 30 6.67 -20.14 -5.67
N GLN A 31 5.91 -19.30 -4.99
CA GLN A 31 6.09 -17.86 -4.94
C GLN A 31 7.48 -17.46 -4.46
N THR A 32 8.05 -16.46 -5.12
CA THR A 32 9.36 -15.93 -4.80
C THR A 32 9.33 -14.57 -4.10
N LEU A 33 8.19 -13.85 -4.12
CA LEU A 33 8.03 -12.53 -3.49
C LEU A 33 7.90 -12.65 -1.96
N THR A 34 8.85 -13.30 -1.34
CA THR A 34 8.92 -13.48 0.11
C THR A 34 10.11 -12.72 0.69
N LEU A 35 9.96 -12.26 1.92
CA LEU A 35 11.00 -11.58 2.69
C LEU A 35 12.32 -12.37 2.73
N TYR A 36 12.22 -13.70 2.81
CA TYR A 36 13.37 -14.56 2.91
C TYR A 36 14.02 -14.92 1.56
N LYS A 37 13.29 -14.85 0.42
CA LYS A 37 13.86 -15.17 -0.89
C LYS A 37 14.32 -13.92 -1.66
N ASN A 38 13.40 -13.06 -2.01
CA ASN A 38 13.61 -12.03 -3.03
C ASN A 38 13.66 -10.59 -2.52
N LEU A 39 13.41 -10.34 -1.23
CA LEU A 39 13.61 -8.98 -0.75
C LEU A 39 15.09 -8.63 -0.83
N SER A 40 15.47 -7.83 -1.83
CA SER A 40 16.86 -7.48 -2.09
C SER A 40 17.39 -6.47 -1.06
N HIS A 41 18.70 -6.48 -0.86
CA HIS A 41 19.36 -5.51 -0.01
C HIS A 41 19.15 -4.07 -0.51
N SER A 42 19.11 -3.86 -1.82
CA SER A 42 18.88 -2.55 -2.44
C SER A 42 17.50 -1.97 -2.13
N ILE A 43 16.46 -2.79 -2.04
CA ILE A 43 15.11 -2.35 -1.67
C ILE A 43 15.09 -1.74 -0.26
N LEU A 44 15.84 -2.31 0.67
CA LEU A 44 15.85 -1.85 2.07
C LEU A 44 16.84 -0.72 2.34
N VAL A 45 17.98 -0.75 1.67
CA VAL A 45 19.09 0.16 1.98
C VAL A 45 19.33 1.16 0.83
N GLY A 46 18.69 0.90 -0.32
CA GLY A 46 18.85 1.67 -1.55
C GLY A 46 20.24 1.50 -2.19
N ASP A 47 20.32 1.65 -3.49
CA ASP A 47 21.60 1.78 -4.18
C ASP A 47 21.93 3.27 -4.33
N PRO A 48 23.10 3.74 -3.88
CA PRO A 48 23.52 5.12 -4.08
C PRO A 48 23.51 5.56 -5.55
N GLY A 49 23.68 4.64 -6.50
CA GLY A 49 23.63 4.89 -7.93
C GLY A 49 22.20 5.14 -8.46
N GLU A 50 21.20 4.61 -7.79
CA GLU A 50 19.78 4.77 -8.18
C GLU A 50 19.15 6.08 -7.67
N LEU A 51 19.78 6.76 -6.72
CA LEU A 51 19.22 7.93 -6.03
C LEU A 51 19.43 9.26 -6.78
N GLY A 52 20.04 9.25 -7.93
CA GLY A 52 20.37 10.46 -8.68
C GLY A 52 21.32 11.40 -7.91
N GLU A 53 21.34 12.67 -8.27
CA GLU A 53 22.19 13.66 -7.60
C GLU A 53 21.53 14.17 -6.32
N LEU A 54 22.02 13.68 -5.18
CA LEU A 54 21.63 14.18 -3.87
C LEU A 54 22.47 15.43 -3.51
N SER A 55 21.83 16.43 -2.92
CA SER A 55 22.56 17.53 -2.28
C SER A 55 23.46 17.01 -1.16
N PRO A 56 24.50 17.76 -0.72
CA PRO A 56 25.37 17.34 0.38
C PRO A 56 24.60 16.98 1.66
N ASP A 57 23.58 17.75 2.00
CA ASP A 57 22.75 17.51 3.21
C ASP A 57 21.89 16.25 3.04
N GLN A 58 21.31 16.04 1.86
CA GLN A 58 20.57 14.82 1.55
C GLN A 58 21.49 13.60 1.60
N ARG A 59 22.69 13.69 1.04
CA ARG A 59 23.71 12.63 1.10
C ARG A 59 24.08 12.29 2.54
N LYS A 60 24.34 13.30 3.36
CA LYS A 60 24.66 13.11 4.78
C LYS A 60 23.52 12.44 5.55
N ALA A 61 22.28 12.87 5.31
CA ALA A 61 21.09 12.26 5.91
C ALA A 61 20.92 10.79 5.47
N TRP A 62 21.16 10.52 4.19
CA TRP A 62 21.12 9.18 3.61
C TRP A 62 22.18 8.25 4.19
N ASP A 63 23.42 8.70 4.29
CA ASP A 63 24.52 7.90 4.85
C ASP A 63 24.29 7.59 6.35
N ALA A 64 23.75 8.55 7.10
CA ALA A 64 23.35 8.33 8.48
C ALA A 64 22.21 7.31 8.59
N TYR A 65 21.24 7.36 7.70
CA TYR A 65 20.15 6.40 7.60
C TYR A 65 20.68 5.00 7.26
N ARG A 66 21.45 4.85 6.19
CA ARG A 66 22.04 3.55 5.80
C ARG A 66 22.83 2.89 6.91
N SER A 67 23.61 3.67 7.65
CA SER A 67 24.43 3.12 8.74
C SER A 67 23.61 2.47 9.84
N LYS A 68 22.36 2.90 10.06
CA LYS A 68 21.43 2.31 11.05
C LYS A 68 21.00 0.89 10.67
N PHE A 69 20.90 0.58 9.37
CA PHE A 69 20.57 -0.77 8.90
C PHE A 69 21.81 -1.62 8.65
N SER A 70 22.85 -1.03 8.06
CA SER A 70 24.06 -1.77 7.70
C SER A 70 24.77 -2.34 8.92
N LYS A 71 24.88 -1.58 10.02
CA LYS A 71 25.57 -2.04 11.23
C LYS A 71 24.89 -3.24 11.90
N PRO A 72 23.57 -3.22 12.18
CA PRO A 72 22.89 -4.39 12.71
C PRO A 72 23.00 -5.61 11.79
N TYR A 73 22.83 -5.44 10.48
CA TYR A 73 22.99 -6.52 9.51
C TYR A 73 24.39 -7.12 9.52
N GLN A 74 25.43 -6.28 9.50
CA GLN A 74 26.82 -6.74 9.58
C GLN A 74 27.12 -7.51 10.87
N ALA A 75 26.51 -7.09 11.99
CA ALA A 75 26.67 -7.76 13.28
C ALA A 75 26.05 -9.17 13.31
N MET A 76 25.07 -9.45 12.47
CA MET A 76 24.45 -10.78 12.35
C MET A 76 25.39 -11.80 11.69
N ASN A 77 26.37 -11.35 10.91
CA ASN A 77 27.31 -12.20 10.16
C ASN A 77 26.60 -13.27 9.29
N LEU A 78 25.48 -12.89 8.66
CA LEU A 78 24.66 -13.73 7.77
C LEU A 78 24.79 -13.25 6.34
N ASN A 79 24.64 -14.15 5.37
CA ASN A 79 24.47 -13.77 3.98
C ASN A 79 23.03 -13.28 3.75
N TRP A 80 22.86 -12.30 2.87
CA TRP A 80 21.52 -11.76 2.57
C TRP A 80 20.57 -12.82 1.96
N SER A 81 21.13 -13.84 1.33
CA SER A 81 20.39 -14.99 0.77
C SER A 81 20.02 -16.06 1.78
N ASP A 82 20.49 -15.97 3.03
CA ASP A 82 20.13 -16.94 4.05
C ASP A 82 18.63 -16.86 4.34
N GLN A 83 18.01 -18.03 4.47
CA GLN A 83 16.58 -18.15 4.75
C GLN A 83 16.33 -18.39 6.26
N SER A 84 17.15 -17.81 7.10
CA SER A 84 16.98 -17.90 8.55
C SER A 84 15.81 -17.03 9.03
N ARG A 85 15.13 -17.47 10.09
CA ARG A 85 14.08 -16.66 10.72
C ARG A 85 14.63 -15.36 11.29
N GLU A 86 15.87 -15.35 11.76
CA GLU A 86 16.52 -14.16 12.30
C GLU A 86 16.68 -13.08 11.21
N LEU A 87 17.22 -13.44 10.06
CA LEU A 87 17.36 -12.53 8.93
C LEU A 87 16.01 -12.08 8.36
N SER A 88 15.02 -12.98 8.33
CA SER A 88 13.67 -12.65 7.88
C SER A 88 13.02 -11.60 8.79
N ARG A 89 13.18 -11.72 10.11
CA ARG A 89 12.72 -10.69 11.07
C ARG A 89 13.44 -9.36 10.89
N PHE A 90 14.74 -9.40 10.65
CA PHE A 90 15.50 -8.18 10.35
C PHE A 90 14.98 -7.50 9.07
N LYS A 91 14.76 -8.27 8.01
CA LYS A 91 14.19 -7.77 6.75
C LYS A 91 12.80 -7.17 6.97
N TYR A 92 11.93 -7.86 7.71
CA TYR A 92 10.61 -7.38 8.10
C TYR A 92 10.68 -6.04 8.83
N GLN A 93 11.43 -5.96 9.93
CA GLN A 93 11.58 -4.73 10.70
C GLN A 93 12.12 -3.57 9.84
N SER A 94 13.06 -3.85 8.95
CA SER A 94 13.65 -2.85 8.07
C SER A 94 12.64 -2.34 7.04
N LEU A 95 11.90 -3.26 6.40
CA LEU A 95 10.84 -2.92 5.43
C LEU A 95 9.77 -2.05 6.08
N LEU A 96 9.24 -2.48 7.21
CA LEU A 96 8.15 -1.78 7.90
C LEU A 96 8.58 -0.39 8.38
N LYS A 97 9.77 -0.26 8.94
CA LYS A 97 10.27 1.05 9.38
C LYS A 97 10.45 2.03 8.22
N ASN A 98 10.90 1.54 7.06
CA ASN A 98 11.00 2.36 5.86
C ASN A 98 9.63 2.78 5.35
N PHE A 99 8.70 1.84 5.27
CA PHE A 99 7.34 2.08 4.83
C PHE A 99 6.63 3.12 5.72
N LEU A 100 6.68 2.93 7.03
CA LEU A 100 6.07 3.85 7.99
C LEU A 100 6.75 5.24 8.00
N ALA A 101 8.07 5.30 7.80
CA ALA A 101 8.77 6.58 7.68
C ALA A 101 8.35 7.34 6.42
N SER A 102 8.14 6.64 5.30
CA SER A 102 7.59 7.23 4.07
C SER A 102 6.16 7.72 4.29
N GLY A 103 5.32 6.93 4.98
CA GLY A 103 3.96 7.33 5.36
C GLY A 103 3.93 8.59 6.22
N ALA A 104 4.83 8.71 7.21
CA ALA A 104 4.95 9.91 8.03
C ALA A 104 5.34 11.16 7.20
N GLY A 105 6.19 10.98 6.18
CA GLY A 105 6.53 12.03 5.23
C GLY A 105 5.34 12.49 4.40
N ILE A 106 4.51 11.55 3.94
CA ILE A 106 3.27 11.82 3.21
C ILE A 106 2.29 12.59 4.12
N ASP A 107 2.04 12.10 5.33
CA ASP A 107 1.14 12.72 6.30
C ASP A 107 1.51 14.18 6.57
N LYS A 108 2.80 14.45 6.79
CA LYS A 108 3.31 15.80 6.95
C LYS A 108 3.03 16.71 5.74
N ASN A 109 3.16 16.18 4.52
CA ASN A 109 2.92 16.96 3.30
C ASN A 109 1.42 17.18 3.06
N VAL A 110 0.57 16.21 3.34
CA VAL A 110 -0.89 16.39 3.34
C VAL A 110 -1.29 17.48 4.34
N GLY A 111 -0.70 17.50 5.53
CA GLY A 111 -0.91 18.56 6.52
C GLY A 111 -0.55 19.96 5.97
N ARG A 112 0.57 20.08 5.25
CA ARG A 112 0.99 21.35 4.60
C ARG A 112 0.01 21.79 3.51
N ILE A 113 -0.49 20.87 2.69
CA ILE A 113 -1.49 21.17 1.65
C ILE A 113 -2.78 21.68 2.31
N ARG A 114 -3.25 21.00 3.36
CA ARG A 114 -4.46 21.43 4.09
C ARG A 114 -4.30 22.82 4.71
N ALA A 115 -3.15 23.08 5.34
CA ALA A 115 -2.86 24.42 5.89
C ALA A 115 -2.89 25.50 4.79
N PHE A 116 -2.26 25.25 3.65
CA PHE A 116 -2.29 26.17 2.51
C PHE A 116 -3.71 26.45 2.02
N LEU A 117 -4.57 25.44 1.92
CA LEU A 117 -5.97 25.62 1.51
C LEU A 117 -6.73 26.49 2.52
N GLN A 118 -6.51 26.31 3.80
CA GLN A 118 -7.13 27.10 4.87
C GLN A 118 -6.64 28.54 4.85
N GLU A 119 -5.34 28.78 4.74
CA GLU A 119 -4.72 30.11 4.75
C GLU A 119 -5.11 30.96 3.53
N ASN A 120 -5.60 30.34 2.46
CA ASN A 120 -6.01 30.99 1.22
C ASN A 120 -7.53 30.96 0.97
N ASP A 121 -8.34 30.62 1.97
CA ASP A 121 -9.81 30.54 1.88
C ASP A 121 -10.31 29.59 0.77
N LEU A 122 -9.54 28.54 0.48
CA LEU A 122 -9.87 27.55 -0.55
C LEU A 122 -10.46 26.25 0.04
N ALA A 123 -10.35 26.04 1.34
CA ALA A 123 -10.67 24.77 1.98
C ALA A 123 -12.14 24.36 1.78
N ASP A 124 -13.08 25.32 1.88
CA ASP A 124 -14.51 25.03 1.76
C ASP A 124 -14.96 24.72 0.33
N ASN A 125 -14.12 25.04 -0.66
CA ASN A 125 -14.41 24.82 -2.08
C ASN A 125 -13.40 23.84 -2.74
N THR A 126 -12.76 23.01 -1.94
CA THR A 126 -11.77 22.03 -2.45
C THR A 126 -12.07 20.65 -1.92
N VAL A 127 -12.21 19.67 -2.80
CA VAL A 127 -12.25 18.26 -2.44
C VAL A 127 -10.82 17.77 -2.29
N VAL A 128 -10.49 17.17 -1.15
CA VAL A 128 -9.19 16.56 -0.91
C VAL A 128 -9.37 15.04 -0.84
N ILE A 129 -8.66 14.32 -1.72
CA ILE A 129 -8.71 12.86 -1.79
C ILE A 129 -7.31 12.30 -1.59
N TYR A 130 -7.17 11.40 -0.63
CA TYR A 130 -5.99 10.56 -0.46
C TYR A 130 -6.33 9.14 -0.87
N MET A 131 -5.56 8.60 -1.79
CA MET A 131 -5.76 7.22 -2.28
C MET A 131 -4.43 6.59 -2.69
N ALA A 132 -4.44 5.25 -2.78
CA ALA A 132 -3.37 4.48 -3.40
C ALA A 132 -3.94 3.66 -4.57
N ASP A 133 -3.09 3.30 -5.52
CA ASP A 133 -3.43 2.52 -6.72
C ASP A 133 -3.63 1.03 -6.41
N HIS A 134 -2.96 0.52 -5.37
CA HIS A 134 -3.04 -0.85 -4.89
C HIS A 134 -2.69 -0.94 -3.40
N GLY A 135 -3.00 -2.07 -2.78
CA GLY A 135 -2.49 -2.43 -1.46
C GLY A 135 -1.05 -2.94 -1.51
N PHE A 136 -0.52 -3.42 -0.37
CA PHE A 136 0.85 -3.87 -0.27
C PHE A 136 1.00 -4.87 0.89
N PHE A 137 1.66 -6.01 0.65
CA PHE A 137 2.04 -6.93 1.71
C PHE A 137 3.18 -6.34 2.55
N LEU A 138 2.93 -6.26 3.82
CA LEU A 138 3.88 -5.72 4.80
C LEU A 138 4.39 -6.81 5.75
N GLY A 139 4.56 -8.02 5.25
CA GLY A 139 5.03 -9.18 5.99
C GLY A 139 3.98 -10.26 6.21
N GLU A 140 2.71 -9.98 5.95
CA GLU A 140 1.65 -10.98 6.00
C GLU A 140 1.99 -12.12 5.05
N HIS A 141 1.80 -13.35 5.49
CA HIS A 141 2.22 -14.58 4.79
C HIS A 141 3.72 -14.63 4.44
N GLY A 142 4.55 -13.83 5.10
CA GLY A 142 5.96 -13.66 4.74
C GLY A 142 6.19 -12.96 3.41
N PHE A 143 5.17 -12.37 2.81
CA PHE A 143 5.25 -11.66 1.54
C PHE A 143 5.66 -10.19 1.70
N PHE A 144 6.14 -9.63 0.62
CA PHE A 144 6.26 -8.20 0.39
C PHE A 144 5.80 -7.88 -1.04
N ASP A 145 5.62 -6.58 -1.37
CA ASP A 145 5.10 -6.14 -2.67
C ASP A 145 3.57 -6.43 -2.79
N LYS A 146 3.08 -6.65 -3.98
CA LYS A 146 1.68 -6.89 -4.36
C LYS A 146 1.68 -7.97 -5.44
N ARG A 147 0.70 -8.54 -5.88
CA ARG A 147 0.54 -9.43 -7.05
C ARG A 147 -0.55 -10.47 -6.82
N PHE A 148 -0.75 -10.90 -5.59
CA PHE A 148 -1.77 -11.89 -5.26
C PHE A 148 -3.07 -11.22 -4.87
N MET A 149 -4.17 -11.94 -5.13
CA MET A 149 -5.51 -11.51 -4.77
C MET A 149 -5.82 -11.73 -3.28
N TYR A 150 -5.00 -11.18 -2.43
CA TYR A 150 -5.27 -11.11 -0.99
C TYR A 150 -5.72 -9.70 -0.62
N GLU A 151 -6.44 -9.58 0.48
CA GLU A 151 -6.90 -8.29 0.99
C GLU A 151 -5.76 -7.26 1.09
N GLU A 152 -4.58 -7.70 1.50
CA GLU A 152 -3.41 -6.84 1.67
C GLU A 152 -2.97 -6.18 0.36
N ALA A 153 -3.14 -6.88 -0.77
CA ALA A 153 -2.80 -6.36 -2.10
C ALA A 153 -3.95 -5.60 -2.76
N LEU A 154 -5.19 -5.97 -2.46
CA LEU A 154 -6.40 -5.40 -3.07
C LEU A 154 -6.92 -4.19 -2.31
N ARG A 155 -6.91 -4.24 -0.98
CA ARG A 155 -7.42 -3.19 -0.12
C ARG A 155 -6.44 -2.04 -0.05
N THR A 156 -6.88 -0.89 -0.52
CA THR A 156 -6.06 0.33 -0.55
C THR A 156 -6.69 1.42 0.30
N ALA A 157 -5.87 2.39 0.71
CA ALA A 157 -6.38 3.57 1.38
C ALA A 157 -7.21 4.42 0.41
N PHE A 158 -8.42 4.81 0.83
CA PHE A 158 -9.26 5.75 0.12
C PHE A 158 -9.95 6.67 1.14
N ILE A 159 -9.53 7.92 1.21
CA ILE A 159 -10.02 8.91 2.17
C ILE A 159 -10.48 10.13 1.40
N VAL A 160 -11.70 10.58 1.65
CA VAL A 160 -12.29 11.73 0.97
C VAL A 160 -12.70 12.78 2.01
N HIS A 161 -12.24 13.99 1.79
CA HIS A 161 -12.74 15.17 2.47
C HIS A 161 -13.45 16.06 1.44
N TRP A 162 -14.77 16.13 1.52
CA TRP A 162 -15.61 16.93 0.63
C TRP A 162 -16.55 17.80 1.46
N PRO A 163 -16.19 19.07 1.70
CA PRO A 163 -16.94 19.96 2.56
C PRO A 163 -18.40 20.08 2.17
N GLY A 164 -19.31 19.95 3.14
CA GLY A 164 -20.75 20.07 2.93
C GLY A 164 -21.43 18.95 2.14
N LYS A 165 -20.68 17.91 1.72
CA LYS A 165 -21.20 16.79 0.96
C LYS A 165 -20.97 15.43 1.64
N VAL A 166 -19.82 15.21 2.22
CA VAL A 166 -19.46 13.99 2.94
C VAL A 166 -19.37 14.28 4.42
N GLU A 167 -20.04 13.48 5.22
CA GLU A 167 -20.00 13.59 6.69
C GLU A 167 -18.63 13.19 7.23
N GLU A 168 -18.13 13.96 8.20
CA GLU A 168 -16.83 13.71 8.80
C GLU A 168 -16.86 12.45 9.70
N GLY A 169 -15.79 11.68 9.66
CA GLY A 169 -15.60 10.51 10.51
C GLY A 169 -16.39 9.25 10.10
N VAL A 170 -17.11 9.30 8.99
CA VAL A 170 -17.80 8.11 8.46
C VAL A 170 -16.79 7.12 7.89
N VAL A 171 -16.97 5.84 8.25
CA VAL A 171 -16.25 4.71 7.67
C VAL A 171 -17.23 3.84 6.93
N ASN A 172 -17.01 3.64 5.62
CA ASN A 172 -17.77 2.69 4.82
C ASN A 172 -16.92 1.43 4.63
N ASP A 173 -17.33 0.34 5.25
CA ASP A 173 -16.68 -0.98 5.26
C ASP A 173 -17.50 -2.05 4.52
N ARG A 174 -18.55 -1.65 3.80
CA ARG A 174 -19.51 -2.56 3.15
C ARG A 174 -19.51 -2.48 1.64
N ASP A 175 -19.28 -1.29 1.09
CA ASP A 175 -19.46 -1.05 -0.33
C ASP A 175 -18.13 -1.23 -1.07
N ILE A 176 -18.14 -2.09 -2.08
CA ILE A 176 -16.96 -2.31 -2.92
C ILE A 176 -16.81 -1.14 -3.88
N VAL A 177 -15.73 -0.39 -3.75
CA VAL A 177 -15.30 0.64 -4.68
C VAL A 177 -13.98 0.22 -5.35
N SER A 178 -13.73 0.72 -6.53
CA SER A 178 -12.55 0.32 -7.31
C SER A 178 -11.93 1.53 -8.00
N ASN A 179 -10.66 1.44 -8.36
CA ASN A 179 -9.95 2.49 -9.07
C ASN A 179 -10.56 2.84 -10.44
N ILE A 180 -11.29 1.92 -11.09
CA ILE A 180 -12.04 2.24 -12.31
C ILE A 180 -13.17 3.26 -12.08
N ASP A 181 -13.63 3.44 -10.85
CA ASP A 181 -14.72 4.35 -10.48
C ASP A 181 -14.24 5.81 -10.33
N ILE A 182 -12.96 6.02 -10.22
CA ILE A 182 -12.36 7.33 -9.93
C ILE A 182 -12.70 8.34 -11.01
N ALA A 183 -12.55 7.97 -12.28
CA ALA A 183 -12.83 8.87 -13.40
C ALA A 183 -14.30 9.30 -13.43
N SER A 184 -15.25 8.35 -13.31
CA SER A 184 -16.68 8.62 -13.23
C SER A 184 -17.04 9.53 -12.06
N THR A 185 -16.39 9.29 -10.91
CA THR A 185 -16.61 10.10 -9.70
C THR A 185 -16.16 11.54 -9.90
N PHE A 186 -14.98 11.76 -10.48
CA PHE A 186 -14.47 13.11 -10.72
C PHE A 186 -15.30 13.87 -11.75
N LEU A 187 -15.78 13.20 -12.80
CA LEU A 187 -16.67 13.82 -13.77
C LEU A 187 -17.98 14.26 -13.12
N GLU A 188 -18.60 13.40 -12.31
CA GLU A 188 -19.83 13.78 -11.60
C GLU A 188 -19.58 14.91 -10.59
N MET A 189 -18.50 14.89 -9.82
CA MET A 189 -18.11 15.99 -8.92
C MET A 189 -17.96 17.31 -9.66
N ALA A 190 -17.48 17.27 -10.91
CA ALA A 190 -17.32 18.43 -11.76
C ALA A 190 -18.61 18.84 -12.50
N GLY A 191 -19.70 18.11 -12.36
CA GLY A 191 -20.95 18.33 -13.10
C GLY A 191 -20.84 18.02 -14.60
N ILE A 192 -19.91 17.15 -14.98
CA ILE A 192 -19.67 16.72 -16.37
C ILE A 192 -20.35 15.38 -16.60
N GLU A 193 -21.01 15.22 -17.75
CA GLU A 193 -21.62 13.96 -18.14
C GLU A 193 -20.58 12.84 -18.27
N ILE A 194 -20.88 11.68 -17.69
CA ILE A 194 -19.99 10.51 -17.73
C ILE A 194 -20.13 9.84 -19.09
N PRO A 195 -19.05 9.74 -19.89
CA PRO A 195 -19.08 9.03 -21.18
C PRO A 195 -19.47 7.56 -21.03
N GLN A 196 -20.25 7.04 -21.99
CA GLN A 196 -20.74 5.66 -21.94
C GLN A 196 -19.63 4.60 -22.02
N GLU A 197 -18.47 4.95 -22.53
CA GLU A 197 -17.30 4.08 -22.66
C GLU A 197 -16.62 3.82 -21.33
N ILE A 198 -16.87 4.64 -20.30
CA ILE A 198 -16.28 4.47 -18.98
C ILE A 198 -17.01 3.34 -18.24
N GLN A 199 -16.29 2.28 -17.88
CA GLN A 199 -16.86 1.10 -17.22
C GLN A 199 -17.13 1.30 -15.73
N GLY A 200 -16.41 2.24 -15.08
CA GLY A 200 -16.58 2.56 -13.66
C GLY A 200 -17.87 3.31 -13.38
N ARG A 201 -18.41 3.15 -12.18
CA ARG A 201 -19.57 3.90 -11.68
C ARG A 201 -19.11 5.01 -10.75
N SER A 202 -19.80 6.15 -10.77
CA SER A 202 -19.51 7.20 -9.81
C SER A 202 -19.75 6.74 -8.36
N MET A 203 -18.79 7.00 -7.49
CA MET A 203 -18.88 6.75 -6.06
C MET A 203 -19.60 7.87 -5.30
N VAL A 204 -20.03 8.94 -5.94
CA VAL A 204 -20.69 10.08 -5.27
C VAL A 204 -21.86 9.63 -4.38
N PRO A 205 -22.80 8.78 -4.82
CA PRO A 205 -23.86 8.30 -3.95
C PRO A 205 -23.35 7.50 -2.75
N VAL A 206 -22.30 6.70 -2.92
CA VAL A 206 -21.66 5.93 -1.82
C VAL A 206 -21.02 6.88 -0.82
N LEU A 207 -20.33 7.90 -1.28
CA LEU A 207 -19.68 8.93 -0.45
C LEU A 207 -20.70 9.77 0.33
N GLU A 208 -21.87 10.01 -0.24
CA GLU A 208 -22.99 10.69 0.43
C GLU A 208 -23.83 9.77 1.37
N GLY A 209 -23.44 8.51 1.53
CA GLY A 209 -24.17 7.53 2.34
C GLY A 209 -25.49 7.06 1.74
N LYS A 210 -25.65 7.19 0.42
CA LYS A 210 -26.85 6.84 -0.36
C LYS A 210 -26.54 5.73 -1.37
N THR A 211 -25.86 4.68 -0.93
CA THR A 211 -25.46 3.58 -1.79
C THR A 211 -26.69 2.97 -2.52
N PRO A 212 -26.68 2.91 -3.85
CA PRO A 212 -27.77 2.31 -4.61
C PRO A 212 -27.93 0.81 -4.31
N ASP A 213 -29.17 0.31 -4.33
CA ASP A 213 -29.47 -1.11 -4.07
C ASP A 213 -28.77 -2.06 -5.06
N ASP A 214 -28.54 -1.60 -6.28
CA ASP A 214 -27.84 -2.32 -7.35
C ASP A 214 -26.33 -2.08 -7.36
N TRP A 215 -25.76 -1.52 -6.26
CA TRP A 215 -24.34 -1.34 -6.16
C TRP A 215 -23.62 -2.70 -6.22
N ARG A 216 -22.41 -2.70 -6.82
CA ARG A 216 -21.64 -3.94 -7.01
C ARG A 216 -21.33 -4.64 -5.69
N LYS A 217 -21.38 -5.97 -5.73
CA LYS A 217 -20.97 -6.86 -4.63
C LYS A 217 -19.73 -7.68 -4.96
N THR A 218 -19.26 -7.57 -6.20
CA THR A 218 -18.08 -8.30 -6.70
C THR A 218 -17.30 -7.41 -7.66
N PHE A 219 -16.04 -7.73 -7.87
CA PHE A 219 -15.23 -7.11 -8.91
C PHE A 219 -14.38 -8.16 -9.62
N LEU A 220 -13.94 -7.86 -10.84
CA LEU A 220 -13.06 -8.70 -11.62
C LEU A 220 -11.62 -8.24 -11.41
N TYR A 221 -10.77 -9.15 -10.97
CA TYR A 221 -9.33 -8.98 -10.95
C TYR A 221 -8.71 -9.68 -12.16
N THR A 222 -7.84 -8.98 -12.87
CA THR A 222 -7.08 -9.55 -13.99
C THR A 222 -5.60 -9.24 -13.82
N TYR A 223 -4.76 -10.24 -14.08
CA TYR A 223 -3.31 -10.08 -14.01
C TYR A 223 -2.67 -10.62 -15.29
N HIS A 224 -1.90 -9.78 -15.97
CA HIS A 224 -1.42 -10.07 -17.32
C HIS A 224 0.07 -10.42 -17.42
N GLU A 225 0.81 -10.39 -16.31
CA GLU A 225 2.24 -10.75 -16.28
C GLU A 225 2.43 -12.25 -16.01
N LEU A 226 2.42 -13.06 -17.05
CA LEU A 226 2.56 -14.53 -16.92
C LEU A 226 4.01 -14.99 -16.67
N ALA A 227 5.01 -14.19 -16.99
CA ALA A 227 6.40 -14.67 -17.06
C ALA A 227 7.11 -14.78 -15.71
N ASN A 228 6.69 -14.01 -14.68
CA ASN A 228 7.42 -13.89 -13.43
C ASN A 228 6.64 -14.27 -12.18
N HIS A 229 5.32 -14.39 -12.28
CA HIS A 229 4.45 -14.66 -11.14
C HIS A 229 3.26 -15.52 -11.57
N ASN A 230 3.11 -16.67 -10.95
CA ASN A 230 1.94 -17.50 -11.12
C ASN A 230 0.81 -16.91 -10.28
N VAL A 231 -0.16 -16.28 -10.90
CA VAL A 231 -1.30 -15.62 -10.22
C VAL A 231 -2.61 -16.19 -10.75
N CYS A 232 -3.57 -16.41 -9.86
CA CYS A 232 -4.93 -16.78 -10.23
C CYS A 232 -5.72 -15.59 -10.80
N LEU A 233 -6.61 -15.86 -11.75
CA LEU A 233 -7.24 -14.82 -12.58
C LEU A 233 -8.66 -14.43 -12.17
N LEU A 234 -9.26 -15.06 -11.15
CA LEU A 234 -10.66 -14.81 -10.79
C LEU A 234 -10.85 -14.63 -9.28
N TYR A 235 -11.48 -13.51 -8.90
CA TYR A 235 -11.88 -13.23 -7.53
C TYR A 235 -13.38 -12.98 -7.42
N THR A 236 -14.03 -13.57 -6.42
CA THR A 236 -15.37 -13.23 -5.96
C THR A 236 -15.33 -12.93 -4.46
N SER A 237 -16.27 -12.15 -3.93
CA SER A 237 -16.30 -11.68 -2.53
C SER A 237 -16.20 -12.79 -1.48
N ASP A 238 -16.51 -14.04 -1.84
CA ASP A 238 -16.49 -15.20 -0.94
C ASP A 238 -15.25 -16.10 -1.15
N ALA A 239 -14.34 -15.74 -2.05
CA ALA A 239 -13.22 -16.60 -2.46
C ALA A 239 -11.89 -16.32 -1.74
N ALA A 240 -11.87 -15.47 -0.73
CA ALA A 240 -10.64 -15.13 0.01
C ALA A 240 -9.98 -16.36 0.68
N ASP A 241 -10.72 -17.45 0.87
CA ASP A 241 -10.25 -18.70 1.48
C ASP A 241 -10.18 -19.89 0.52
N GLU A 242 -10.62 -19.77 -0.73
CA GLU A 242 -10.65 -20.90 -1.64
C GLU A 242 -9.45 -20.88 -2.61
N THR A 243 -8.80 -21.99 -2.59
CA THR A 243 -7.63 -22.40 -3.37
C THR A 243 -7.74 -22.10 -4.87
N CYS A 244 -6.91 -21.20 -5.34
CA CYS A 244 -6.43 -21.29 -6.71
C CYS A 244 -5.24 -22.24 -6.82
#